data_d5305f58f5df94e14e9165934ff7e689
#
_entry.id   d5305f58f5df94e14e9165934ff7e689
#
_cell.length_a   1.000
_cell.length_b   1.000
_cell.length_c   1.000
_cell.angle_alpha   90.00
_cell.angle_beta   90.00
_cell.angle_gamma   90.00
#
_symmetry.space_group_name_H-M   'P 1'
#
loop_
_entity.id
_entity.type
_entity.pdbx_description
1 polymer ?
#
loop_
_entity_poly.entity_id
_entity_poly.type
_entity_poly.pdbx_seq_one_letter_code
_entity_poly.pdbx_strand_id
1 'polypeptide(L)'
;KSETVRFYTEYLMSKGYYCTNNSKTDYNTTPADPATMWDECNRKAHYKNRNKKQPFFAIFNLGTSHESSIHKSIPNEQLRHKPEDVSLPPYHPDTPEMRHDWAQYYDKVEDMDGEVGALLKELEESGLAENTIVFYYGDHGGVLGRSKRYLYETGTHVPFIIRIPEKYKHL
;
A
#
# COMPACT_ATOMS: atom_id res chain seq x y z
N LYS A 1 17.97 -14.99 -5.66
CA LYS A 1 17.24 -16.05 -4.93
C LYS A 1 17.88 -17.41 -5.18
N SER A 2 17.64 -18.39 -4.30
CA SER A 2 17.99 -19.78 -4.58
C SER A 2 17.19 -20.30 -5.78
N GLU A 3 17.77 -21.16 -6.61
CA GLU A 3 17.10 -21.77 -7.76
C GLU A 3 15.86 -22.59 -7.35
N THR A 4 15.84 -23.09 -6.12
CA THR A 4 14.72 -23.87 -5.56
C THR A 4 13.59 -23.04 -4.99
N VAL A 5 13.77 -21.73 -4.78
CA VAL A 5 12.76 -20.83 -4.21
C VAL A 5 12.11 -20.02 -5.34
N ARG A 6 10.80 -20.16 -5.47
CA ARG A 6 9.98 -19.37 -6.39
C ARG A 6 9.27 -18.24 -5.66
N PHE A 7 9.02 -17.15 -6.35
CA PHE A 7 8.10 -16.13 -5.87
C PHE A 7 6.66 -16.68 -5.91
N TYR A 8 5.81 -16.25 -5.00
CA TYR A 8 4.42 -16.71 -4.97
C TYR A 8 3.65 -16.36 -6.25
N THR A 9 4.01 -15.29 -6.93
CA THR A 9 3.44 -14.90 -8.23
C THR A 9 3.76 -15.89 -9.34
N GLU A 10 4.94 -16.52 -9.33
CA GLU A 10 5.28 -17.59 -10.27
C GLU A 10 4.34 -18.80 -10.12
N TYR A 11 3.90 -19.10 -8.89
CA TYR A 11 2.88 -20.14 -8.65
C TYR A 11 1.50 -19.71 -9.14
N LEU A 12 1.10 -18.46 -8.91
CA LEU A 12 -0.18 -17.94 -9.38
C LEU A 12 -0.23 -17.93 -10.92
N MET A 13 0.82 -17.45 -11.59
CA MET A 13 0.94 -17.44 -13.04
C MET A 13 0.86 -18.87 -13.61
N SER A 14 1.50 -19.86 -12.95
CA SER A 14 1.41 -21.27 -13.34
C SER A 14 -0.01 -21.85 -13.23
N LYS A 15 -0.90 -21.21 -12.48
CA LYS A 15 -2.33 -21.52 -12.36
C LYS A 15 -3.22 -20.63 -13.24
N GLY A 16 -2.61 -19.87 -14.16
CA GLY A 16 -3.31 -19.06 -15.14
C GLY A 16 -3.73 -17.68 -14.64
N TYR A 17 -3.28 -17.26 -13.45
CA TYR A 17 -3.51 -15.90 -12.98
C TYR A 17 -2.72 -14.89 -13.80
N TYR A 18 -3.33 -13.74 -14.05
CA TYR A 18 -2.66 -12.55 -14.55
C TYR A 18 -2.17 -11.73 -13.37
N CYS A 19 -0.85 -11.62 -13.23
CA CYS A 19 -0.21 -11.00 -12.08
C CYS A 19 0.35 -9.62 -12.43
N THR A 20 -0.08 -8.57 -11.71
CA THR A 20 0.36 -7.20 -11.95
C THR A 20 0.90 -6.53 -10.70
N ASN A 21 1.94 -5.70 -10.88
CA ASN A 21 2.54 -4.87 -9.84
C ASN A 21 2.65 -3.41 -10.32
N ASN A 22 1.94 -2.51 -9.67
CA ASN A 22 1.96 -1.07 -9.96
C ASN A 22 2.55 -0.30 -8.77
N SER A 23 3.86 0.04 -8.70
CA SER A 23 5.00 -0.76 -9.16
C SER A 23 6.14 -0.57 -8.17
N LYS A 24 6.32 -1.51 -7.25
CA LYS A 24 7.41 -1.50 -6.27
C LYS A 24 8.13 -2.85 -6.32
N THR A 25 9.48 -2.84 -6.43
CA THR A 25 10.31 -4.03 -6.67
C THR A 25 11.49 -4.15 -5.70
N ASP A 26 11.35 -3.66 -4.48
CA ASP A 26 12.39 -3.68 -3.44
C ASP A 26 12.56 -5.08 -2.82
N TYR A 27 12.89 -6.09 -3.63
CA TYR A 27 12.89 -7.50 -3.20
C TYR A 27 14.14 -7.94 -2.43
N ASN A 28 15.15 -7.10 -2.31
CA ASN A 28 16.42 -7.43 -1.64
C ASN A 28 17.01 -8.81 -2.05
N THR A 29 16.82 -9.22 -3.29
CA THR A 29 17.32 -10.47 -3.84
C THR A 29 17.84 -10.30 -5.27
N THR A 30 18.93 -10.98 -5.60
CA THR A 30 19.55 -10.93 -6.92
C THR A 30 19.61 -12.35 -7.51
N PRO A 31 19.33 -12.51 -8.81
CA PRO A 31 18.63 -11.60 -9.68
C PRO A 31 17.12 -11.70 -9.47
N ALA A 32 16.45 -10.57 -9.32
CA ALA A 32 15.00 -10.50 -9.37
C ALA A 32 14.62 -9.79 -10.67
N ASP A 33 14.38 -10.54 -11.73
CA ASP A 33 13.86 -9.98 -12.97
C ASP A 33 12.32 -9.88 -12.86
N PRO A 34 11.76 -8.68 -12.83
CA PRO A 34 10.31 -8.49 -12.78
C PRO A 34 9.57 -9.20 -13.93
N ALA A 35 10.19 -9.35 -15.10
CA ALA A 35 9.59 -10.02 -16.24
C ALA A 35 9.33 -11.51 -16.02
N THR A 36 10.02 -12.14 -15.07
CA THR A 36 9.78 -13.55 -14.70
C THR A 36 8.77 -13.72 -13.57
N MET A 37 8.40 -12.62 -12.91
CA MET A 37 7.59 -12.64 -11.69
C MET A 37 6.21 -12.02 -11.89
N TRP A 38 6.03 -11.23 -12.94
CA TRP A 38 4.83 -10.46 -13.20
C TRP A 38 4.53 -10.46 -14.70
N ASP A 39 3.26 -10.53 -15.07
CA ASP A 39 2.82 -10.26 -16.45
C ASP A 39 3.00 -8.78 -16.79
N GLU A 40 2.76 -7.89 -15.79
CA GLU A 40 3.06 -6.46 -15.90
C GLU A 40 3.64 -5.93 -14.57
N CYS A 41 4.77 -5.21 -14.67
CA CYS A 41 5.39 -4.55 -13.52
C CYS A 41 5.82 -3.13 -13.91
N ASN A 42 4.89 -2.19 -13.84
CA ASN A 42 5.10 -0.78 -14.18
C ASN A 42 3.93 0.09 -13.67
N ARG A 43 4.03 1.40 -13.82
CA ARG A 43 3.00 2.36 -13.36
C ARG A 43 1.66 2.27 -14.10
N LYS A 44 1.56 1.51 -15.19
CA LYS A 44 0.32 1.27 -15.95
C LYS A 44 -0.20 -0.16 -15.74
N ALA A 45 0.53 -0.97 -14.98
CA ALA A 45 0.15 -2.34 -14.67
C ALA A 45 -1.21 -2.37 -13.96
N HIS A 46 -2.15 -3.15 -14.50
CA HIS A 46 -3.52 -3.15 -14.04
C HIS A 46 -4.24 -4.46 -14.35
N TYR A 47 -5.06 -4.97 -13.43
CA TYR A 47 -5.85 -6.19 -13.67
C TYR A 47 -6.81 -6.08 -14.87
N LYS A 48 -7.17 -4.89 -15.29
CA LYS A 48 -8.02 -4.67 -16.49
C LYS A 48 -7.34 -5.04 -17.80
N ASN A 49 -6.01 -5.11 -17.84
CA ASN A 49 -5.24 -5.45 -19.04
C ASN A 49 -5.26 -6.95 -19.35
N ARG A 50 -5.77 -7.77 -18.42
CA ARG A 50 -5.87 -9.23 -18.59
C ARG A 50 -6.87 -9.65 -19.69
N ASN A 51 -6.76 -10.88 -20.16
CA ASN A 51 -7.79 -11.50 -20.98
C ASN A 51 -9.12 -11.60 -20.22
N LYS A 52 -10.25 -11.46 -20.91
CA LYS A 52 -11.59 -11.62 -20.31
C LYS A 52 -11.68 -12.99 -19.62
N LYS A 53 -12.21 -13.01 -18.40
CA LYS A 53 -12.38 -14.20 -17.53
C LYS A 53 -11.09 -14.78 -16.94
N GLN A 54 -9.91 -14.27 -17.27
CA GLN A 54 -8.67 -14.69 -16.62
C GLN A 54 -8.70 -14.25 -15.15
N PRO A 55 -8.40 -15.13 -14.18
CA PRO A 55 -8.21 -14.72 -12.79
C PRO A 55 -7.02 -13.78 -12.68
N PHE A 56 -7.01 -12.91 -11.68
CA PHE A 56 -5.94 -11.95 -11.51
C PHE A 56 -5.44 -11.87 -10.06
N PHE A 57 -4.20 -11.47 -9.96
CA PHE A 57 -3.57 -10.98 -8.73
C PHE A 57 -2.95 -9.62 -9.04
N ALA A 58 -3.37 -8.57 -8.33
CA ALA A 58 -2.92 -7.22 -8.62
C ALA A 58 -2.47 -6.51 -7.34
N ILE A 59 -1.29 -5.89 -7.39
CA ILE A 59 -0.79 -5.02 -6.33
C ILE A 59 -0.77 -3.58 -6.83
N PHE A 60 -1.32 -2.69 -6.02
CA PHE A 60 -1.22 -1.24 -6.17
C PHE A 60 -0.39 -0.69 -5.01
N ASN A 61 0.74 -0.08 -5.33
CA ASN A 61 1.63 0.52 -4.35
C ASN A 61 1.35 2.02 -4.27
N LEU A 62 0.63 2.44 -3.23
CA LEU A 62 0.28 3.84 -3.01
C LEU A 62 1.42 4.55 -2.29
N GLY A 63 2.00 5.56 -2.93
CA GLY A 63 3.16 6.30 -2.41
C GLY A 63 2.79 7.61 -1.70
N THR A 64 1.52 7.96 -1.61
CA THR A 64 1.04 9.25 -1.12
C THR A 64 1.37 9.46 0.35
N SER A 65 1.33 8.42 1.18
CA SER A 65 1.75 8.46 2.58
C SER A 65 3.22 8.10 2.82
N HIS A 66 4.05 8.01 1.76
CA HIS A 66 5.49 7.75 1.89
C HIS A 66 6.20 8.94 2.57
N GLU A 67 7.32 8.71 3.26
CA GLU A 67 8.05 9.75 4.02
C GLU A 67 8.40 11.00 3.19
N SER A 68 8.66 10.84 1.90
CA SER A 68 8.93 12.00 1.03
C SER A 68 7.75 12.98 0.91
N SER A 69 6.55 12.56 1.29
CA SER A 69 5.36 13.42 1.28
C SER A 69 5.39 14.54 2.31
N ILE A 70 6.22 14.40 3.36
CA ILE A 70 6.40 15.41 4.40
C ILE A 70 7.76 16.12 4.33
N HIS A 71 8.64 15.79 3.36
CA HIS A 71 9.91 16.49 3.21
C HIS A 71 9.76 17.95 2.81
N LYS A 72 8.70 18.29 2.10
CA LYS A 72 8.33 19.67 1.80
C LYS A 72 7.22 20.10 2.74
N SER A 73 7.53 21.03 3.63
CA SER A 73 6.55 21.60 4.54
C SER A 73 5.44 22.35 3.79
N ILE A 74 4.21 22.12 4.18
CA ILE A 74 3.01 22.82 3.72
C ILE A 74 2.66 23.87 4.77
N PRO A 75 2.35 25.13 4.42
CA PRO A 75 1.94 26.15 5.39
C PRO A 75 0.74 25.68 6.24
N ASN A 76 0.74 26.00 7.54
CA ASN A 76 -0.31 25.57 8.48
C ASN A 76 -1.73 25.93 8.02
N GLU A 77 -1.90 27.10 7.39
CA GLU A 77 -3.19 27.54 6.86
C GLU A 77 -3.72 26.70 5.70
N GLN A 78 -2.87 25.89 5.06
CA GLN A 78 -3.23 24.98 3.98
C GLN A 78 -3.46 23.55 4.46
N LEU A 79 -3.12 23.23 5.71
CA LEU A 79 -3.37 21.91 6.30
C LEU A 79 -4.86 21.74 6.63
N ARG A 80 -5.40 20.55 6.36
CA ARG A 80 -6.75 20.15 6.78
C ARG A 80 -6.78 19.83 8.27
N HIS A 81 -5.82 19.03 8.73
CA HIS A 81 -5.60 18.77 10.14
C HIS A 81 -4.83 19.93 10.78
N LYS A 82 -5.26 20.36 11.94
CA LYS A 82 -4.62 21.47 12.64
C LYS A 82 -3.53 20.96 13.58
N PRO A 83 -2.34 21.58 13.58
CA PRO A 83 -1.26 21.17 14.48
C PRO A 83 -1.65 21.15 15.97
N GLU A 84 -2.50 22.08 16.40
CA GLU A 84 -3.01 22.16 17.78
C GLU A 84 -3.91 20.99 18.17
N ASP A 85 -4.58 20.34 17.20
CA ASP A 85 -5.50 19.22 17.44
C ASP A 85 -4.79 17.85 17.39
N VAL A 86 -3.51 17.82 17.03
CA VAL A 86 -2.75 16.59 16.90
C VAL A 86 -2.46 15.96 18.26
N SER A 87 -2.76 14.68 18.39
CA SER A 87 -2.35 13.86 19.53
C SER A 87 -0.97 13.25 19.26
N LEU A 88 0.04 13.71 20.00
CA LEU A 88 1.40 13.19 19.84
C LEU A 88 1.62 11.91 20.65
N PRO A 89 2.36 10.93 20.11
CA PRO A 89 2.87 9.83 20.92
C PRO A 89 3.79 10.35 22.03
N PRO A 90 3.81 9.74 23.22
CA PRO A 90 4.56 10.25 24.39
C PRO A 90 6.09 10.25 24.20
N TYR A 91 6.60 9.60 23.17
CA TYR A 91 8.02 9.56 22.83
C TYR A 91 8.42 10.65 21.82
N HIS A 92 7.50 11.46 21.32
CA HIS A 92 7.80 12.61 20.48
C HIS A 92 7.79 13.90 21.31
N PRO A 93 8.71 14.84 21.04
CA PRO A 93 8.70 16.13 21.70
C PRO A 93 7.46 16.93 21.27
N ASP A 94 6.83 17.60 22.24
CA ASP A 94 5.71 18.49 21.96
C ASP A 94 6.23 19.85 21.50
N THR A 95 6.56 19.97 20.23
CA THR A 95 7.01 21.20 19.58
C THR A 95 6.09 21.56 18.41
N PRO A 96 6.05 22.85 18.02
CA PRO A 96 5.26 23.27 16.85
C PRO A 96 5.62 22.50 15.57
N GLU A 97 6.88 22.22 15.34
CA GLU A 97 7.38 21.48 14.18
C GLU A 97 6.87 20.02 14.18
N MET A 98 6.96 19.35 15.32
CA MET A 98 6.49 17.96 15.43
C MET A 98 4.98 17.87 15.24
N ARG A 99 4.23 18.81 15.80
CA ARG A 99 2.78 18.90 15.61
C ARG A 99 2.42 19.17 14.16
N HIS A 100 3.15 20.08 13.50
CA HIS A 100 3.01 20.37 12.07
C HIS A 100 3.25 19.11 11.21
N ASP A 101 4.35 18.39 11.44
CA ASP A 101 4.70 17.21 10.66
C ASP A 101 3.64 16.08 10.82
N TRP A 102 3.09 15.91 12.02
CA TRP A 102 1.98 14.99 12.25
C TRP A 102 0.71 15.44 11.52
N ALA A 103 0.35 16.72 11.58
CA ALA A 103 -0.82 17.26 10.89
C ALA A 103 -0.71 17.06 9.38
N GLN A 104 0.45 17.38 8.81
CA GLN A 104 0.73 17.17 7.39
C GLN A 104 0.70 15.67 7.02
N TYR A 105 1.21 14.80 7.90
CA TYR A 105 1.16 13.37 7.67
C TYR A 105 -0.27 12.82 7.71
N TYR A 106 -1.13 13.30 8.60
CA TYR A 106 -2.55 12.94 8.63
C TYR A 106 -3.25 13.33 7.32
N ASP A 107 -2.98 14.52 6.80
CA ASP A 107 -3.48 14.94 5.48
C ASP A 107 -3.06 13.95 4.38
N LYS A 108 -1.82 13.45 4.42
CA LYS A 108 -1.32 12.49 3.44
C LYS A 108 -1.94 11.10 3.59
N VAL A 109 -2.24 10.68 4.80
CA VAL A 109 -2.97 9.43 5.04
C VAL A 109 -4.41 9.54 4.54
N GLU A 110 -5.07 10.68 4.73
CA GLU A 110 -6.42 10.95 4.21
C GLU A 110 -6.43 11.00 2.66
N ASP A 111 -5.42 11.64 2.04
CA ASP A 111 -5.25 11.62 0.58
C ASP A 111 -5.13 10.16 0.06
N MET A 112 -4.33 9.34 0.72
CA MET A 112 -4.13 7.92 0.38
C MET A 112 -5.43 7.11 0.57
N ASP A 113 -6.22 7.38 1.61
CA ASP A 113 -7.53 6.76 1.81
C ASP A 113 -8.48 7.03 0.64
N GLY A 114 -8.46 8.28 0.13
CA GLY A 114 -9.18 8.64 -1.09
C GLY A 114 -8.75 7.84 -2.32
N GLU A 115 -7.44 7.57 -2.48
CA GLU A 115 -6.92 6.73 -3.56
C GLU A 115 -7.38 5.27 -3.41
N VAL A 116 -7.37 4.72 -2.19
CA VAL A 116 -7.92 3.38 -1.89
C VAL A 116 -9.41 3.33 -2.24
N GLY A 117 -10.17 4.34 -1.82
CA GLY A 117 -11.59 4.48 -2.14
C GLY A 117 -11.86 4.44 -3.65
N ALA A 118 -11.04 5.13 -4.44
CA ALA A 118 -11.14 5.13 -5.90
C ALA A 118 -10.88 3.74 -6.51
N LEU A 119 -9.87 3.01 -6.03
CA LEU A 119 -9.57 1.65 -6.49
C LEU A 119 -10.68 0.65 -6.13
N LEU A 120 -11.25 0.77 -4.93
CA LEU A 120 -12.36 -0.08 -4.50
C LEU A 120 -13.63 0.19 -5.32
N LYS A 121 -13.94 1.45 -5.57
CA LYS A 121 -15.04 1.86 -6.44
C LYS A 121 -14.88 1.33 -7.86
N GLU A 122 -13.68 1.44 -8.42
CA GLU A 122 -13.37 0.88 -9.73
C GLU A 122 -13.58 -0.63 -9.80
N LEU A 123 -13.15 -1.35 -8.76
CA LEU A 123 -13.35 -2.81 -8.65
C LEU A 123 -14.84 -3.15 -8.62
N GLU A 124 -15.63 -2.38 -7.89
CA GLU A 124 -17.10 -2.54 -7.78
C GLU A 124 -17.79 -2.25 -9.12
N GLU A 125 -17.48 -1.12 -9.75
CA GLU A 125 -18.03 -0.71 -11.06
C GLU A 125 -17.67 -1.70 -12.18
N SER A 126 -16.55 -2.39 -12.06
CA SER A 126 -16.16 -3.46 -12.99
C SER A 126 -16.91 -4.78 -12.79
N GLY A 127 -17.75 -4.88 -11.76
CA GLY A 127 -18.50 -6.08 -11.40
C GLY A 127 -17.64 -7.21 -10.83
N LEU A 128 -16.42 -6.93 -10.38
CA LEU A 128 -15.46 -7.92 -9.90
C LEU A 128 -15.42 -8.00 -8.36
N ALA A 129 -15.94 -7.03 -7.65
CA ALA A 129 -15.81 -6.92 -6.20
C ALA A 129 -16.30 -8.17 -5.46
N GLU A 130 -17.43 -8.75 -5.89
CA GLU A 130 -18.01 -9.97 -5.28
C GLU A 130 -17.25 -11.26 -5.64
N ASN A 131 -16.19 -11.15 -6.44
CA ASN A 131 -15.30 -12.26 -6.79
C ASN A 131 -13.83 -11.99 -6.45
N THR A 132 -13.54 -10.95 -5.68
CA THR A 132 -12.17 -10.54 -5.36
C THR A 132 -12.00 -10.37 -3.86
N ILE A 133 -11.03 -11.09 -3.29
CA ILE A 133 -10.54 -10.85 -1.93
C ILE A 133 -9.58 -9.67 -2.01
N VAL A 134 -9.78 -8.66 -1.16
CA VAL A 134 -8.96 -7.47 -1.12
C VAL A 134 -8.16 -7.44 0.17
N PHE A 135 -6.86 -7.21 0.06
CA PHE A 135 -5.96 -6.98 1.17
C PHE A 135 -5.50 -5.52 1.14
N TYR A 136 -5.58 -4.85 2.28
CA TYR A 136 -4.93 -3.56 2.50
C TYR A 136 -3.96 -3.70 3.66
N TYR A 137 -2.72 -3.26 3.47
CA TYR A 137 -1.71 -3.30 4.51
C TYR A 137 -0.60 -2.27 4.25
N GLY A 138 0.06 -1.84 5.35
CA GLY A 138 1.31 -1.10 5.26
C GLY A 138 2.51 -2.05 5.11
N ASP A 139 3.52 -1.67 4.37
CA ASP A 139 4.78 -2.43 4.25
C ASP A 139 5.66 -2.26 5.50
N HIS A 140 5.48 -1.17 6.23
CA HIS A 140 6.10 -0.86 7.53
C HIS A 140 5.29 0.23 8.24
N GLY A 141 5.69 0.60 9.45
CA GLY A 141 5.06 1.66 10.23
C GLY A 141 5.24 3.06 9.64
N GLY A 142 4.65 4.06 10.28
CA GLY A 142 4.59 5.45 9.83
C GLY A 142 5.95 6.09 9.55
N VAL A 143 5.91 7.29 9.02
CA VAL A 143 7.09 7.97 8.47
C VAL A 143 7.86 8.80 9.51
N LEU A 144 7.21 9.14 10.62
CA LEU A 144 7.81 9.95 11.67
C LEU A 144 8.73 9.12 12.57
N GLY A 145 9.52 9.79 13.38
CA GLY A 145 10.56 9.17 14.20
C GLY A 145 10.08 7.94 15.00
N ARG A 146 10.96 6.96 15.16
CA ARG A 146 10.73 5.70 15.89
C ARG A 146 9.75 4.71 15.22
N SER A 147 9.38 4.91 13.98
CA SER A 147 8.50 4.02 13.23
C SER A 147 9.26 3.33 12.09
N LYS A 148 9.18 3.83 10.87
CA LYS A 148 9.98 3.32 9.74
C LYS A 148 11.46 3.15 10.13
N ARG A 149 12.09 2.06 9.71
CA ARG A 149 13.49 1.67 9.99
C ARG A 149 13.79 1.15 11.39
N TYR A 150 12.82 1.13 12.29
CA TYR A 150 13.03 0.68 13.66
C TYR A 150 12.13 -0.53 14.00
N LEU A 151 12.68 -1.47 14.78
CA LEU A 151 11.95 -2.67 15.23
C LEU A 151 11.13 -2.41 16.52
N TYR A 152 10.64 -1.19 16.68
CA TYR A 152 9.65 -0.89 17.70
C TYR A 152 8.25 -1.29 17.21
N GLU A 153 7.31 -1.40 18.14
CA GLU A 153 5.89 -1.67 17.84
C GLU A 153 5.36 -0.73 16.74
N THR A 154 5.67 0.55 16.84
CA THR A 154 5.28 1.56 15.83
C THR A 154 5.89 1.36 14.44
N GLY A 155 6.93 0.55 14.33
CA GLY A 155 7.56 0.21 13.05
C GLY A 155 7.09 -1.12 12.46
N THR A 156 6.61 -2.04 13.30
CA THR A 156 6.30 -3.43 12.93
C THR A 156 4.81 -3.76 13.00
N HIS A 157 4.04 -3.08 13.86
CA HIS A 157 2.59 -3.23 13.95
C HIS A 157 1.91 -2.33 12.90
N VAL A 158 1.65 -2.90 11.75
CA VAL A 158 1.06 -2.21 10.59
C VAL A 158 -0.44 -2.52 10.47
N PRO A 159 -1.23 -1.63 9.86
CA PRO A 159 -2.61 -1.95 9.54
C PRO A 159 -2.67 -3.13 8.57
N PHE A 160 -3.60 -4.05 8.83
CA PHE A 160 -3.87 -5.18 7.96
C PHE A 160 -5.38 -5.43 7.90
N ILE A 161 -5.98 -5.13 6.77
CA ILE A 161 -7.43 -5.24 6.55
C ILE A 161 -7.69 -6.21 5.40
N ILE A 162 -8.65 -7.12 5.59
CA ILE A 162 -9.06 -8.07 4.56
C ILE A 162 -10.56 -7.91 4.32
N ARG A 163 -10.94 -7.64 3.06
CA ARG A 163 -12.32 -7.75 2.60
C ARG A 163 -12.51 -9.10 1.92
N ILE A 164 -13.34 -9.95 2.50
CA ILE A 164 -13.71 -11.25 1.94
C ILE A 164 -15.15 -11.15 1.44
N PRO A 165 -15.42 -11.38 0.13
CA PRO A 165 -16.77 -11.46 -0.39
C PRO A 165 -17.60 -12.53 0.31
N GLU A 166 -18.93 -12.30 0.43
CA GLU A 166 -19.84 -13.17 1.19
C GLU A 166 -19.70 -14.65 0.81
N LYS A 167 -19.62 -14.92 -0.49
CA LYS A 167 -19.49 -16.29 -1.00
C LYS A 167 -18.22 -17.04 -0.60
N TYR A 168 -17.21 -16.34 -0.09
CA TYR A 168 -15.94 -16.91 0.34
C TYR A 168 -15.75 -16.92 1.86
N LYS A 169 -16.69 -16.43 2.63
CA LYS A 169 -16.58 -16.36 4.11
C LYS A 169 -16.52 -17.73 4.79
N HIS A 170 -16.81 -18.80 4.06
CA HIS A 170 -16.71 -20.17 4.54
C HIS A 170 -15.27 -20.72 4.49
N LEU A 171 -14.34 -20.04 3.84
CA LEU A 171 -12.92 -20.38 3.78
C LEU A 171 -12.15 -19.90 5.01
#